data_7e71ed0e269e38c7d605e0add7736c78
#
_entry.id   7e71ed0e269e38c7d605e0add7736c78
#
_cell.length_a   1.000
_cell.length_b   1.000
_cell.length_c   1.000
_cell.angle_alpha   90.00
_cell.angle_beta   90.00
_cell.angle_gamma   90.00
#
_symmetry.space_group_name_H-M   'P 1'
#
loop_
_entity.id
_entity.type
_entity.pdbx_description
1 polymer ?
#
loop_
_entity_poly.entity_id
_entity_poly.type
_entity_poly.pdbx_seq_one_letter_code
_entity_poly.pdbx_strand_id
1 'polypeptide(L)'
;HYEQIGKYDFKIIKNLSNLNFNKNFTLSALNLAFLGGYAKGEIKIYDELINWPDGIFAKVLNKKLNKIPGRDIVKKIKLPNNISKITVLGNLSKNSKNYLEERYKKKINHKDLPFGNLDIIIRNFKYKISKNEVIFITLPTPKQEQLAKYLRSKNNFFKIICIGGSINIASGDEKEVPHFLKKIEFIWRLRYDTFRRLNRLFRTFVSYVKATYINKQFRNKSAKII
;
A
#
# COMPACT_ATOMS: atom_id res chain seq x y z
N HIS A 1 -5.37 -11.15 -14.56
CA HIS A 1 -6.56 -11.69 -13.88
C HIS A 1 -6.58 -11.18 -12.45
N TYR A 2 -7.65 -10.47 -12.10
CA TYR A 2 -7.91 -9.98 -10.74
C TYR A 2 -8.97 -10.91 -10.12
N GLU A 3 -8.82 -11.21 -8.83
CA GLU A 3 -9.84 -11.93 -8.07
C GLU A 3 -10.68 -10.94 -7.27
N GLN A 4 -11.98 -11.11 -7.32
CA GLN A 4 -12.91 -10.48 -6.40
C GLN A 4 -13.06 -11.33 -5.14
N ILE A 5 -12.98 -10.71 -3.98
CA ILE A 5 -13.18 -11.39 -2.70
C ILE A 5 -14.50 -10.95 -2.07
N GLY A 6 -15.47 -11.86 -2.13
CA GLY A 6 -16.76 -11.73 -1.45
C GLY A 6 -17.62 -10.57 -1.96
N LYS A 7 -18.51 -10.07 -1.07
CA LYS A 7 -19.39 -8.90 -1.31
C LYS A 7 -18.61 -7.57 -1.40
N TYR A 8 -17.31 -7.60 -1.08
CA TYR A 8 -16.41 -6.49 -1.24
C TYR A 8 -15.70 -6.65 -2.57
N ASP A 9 -15.85 -5.67 -3.44
CA ASP A 9 -15.21 -5.63 -4.76
C ASP A 9 -13.69 -5.37 -4.66
N PHE A 10 -13.01 -6.11 -3.77
CA PHE A 10 -11.54 -6.06 -3.70
C PHE A 10 -10.96 -6.77 -4.91
N LYS A 11 -10.31 -5.99 -5.76
CA LYS A 11 -9.51 -6.54 -6.86
C LYS A 11 -8.13 -6.90 -6.33
N ILE A 12 -7.80 -8.19 -6.27
CA ILE A 12 -6.51 -8.65 -5.74
C ILE A 12 -5.62 -9.17 -6.86
N ILE A 13 -4.39 -8.63 -6.88
CA ILE A 13 -3.36 -9.09 -7.79
C ILE A 13 -2.61 -10.30 -7.17
N LYS A 14 -2.58 -11.41 -7.88
CA LYS A 14 -1.83 -12.61 -7.45
C LYS A 14 -0.36 -12.53 -7.83
N ASN A 15 -0.07 -11.92 -8.97
CA ASN A 15 1.27 -11.80 -9.50
C ASN A 15 1.50 -10.36 -10.01
N LEU A 16 2.66 -9.78 -9.68
CA LEU A 16 3.01 -8.42 -10.09
C LEU A 16 3.13 -8.25 -11.61
N SER A 17 3.39 -9.33 -12.34
CA SER A 17 3.40 -9.31 -13.81
C SER A 17 2.03 -9.01 -14.42
N ASN A 18 0.95 -9.20 -13.66
CA ASN A 18 -0.41 -8.91 -14.12
C ASN A 18 -0.79 -7.43 -14.01
N LEU A 19 0.09 -6.59 -13.45
CA LEU A 19 -0.18 -5.16 -13.34
C LEU A 19 -0.04 -4.48 -14.71
N ASN A 20 -1.14 -3.93 -15.20
CA ASN A 20 -1.18 -3.30 -16.52
C ASN A 20 -0.88 -1.79 -16.42
N PHE A 21 0.32 -1.39 -16.79
CA PHE A 21 0.78 0.00 -16.79
C PHE A 21 0.17 0.86 -17.93
N ASN A 22 -0.56 0.28 -18.86
CA ASN A 22 -1.29 1.04 -19.88
C ASN A 22 -2.65 1.56 -19.37
N LYS A 23 -3.10 1.06 -18.20
CA LYS A 23 -4.33 1.49 -17.54
C LYS A 23 -4.02 2.33 -16.31
N ASN A 24 -5.00 3.13 -15.90
CA ASN A 24 -4.98 3.77 -14.59
C ASN A 24 -5.15 2.74 -13.49
N PHE A 25 -4.41 2.90 -12.41
CA PHE A 25 -4.57 2.07 -11.22
C PHE A 25 -4.04 2.75 -9.97
N THR A 26 -4.56 2.31 -8.83
CA THR A 26 -3.97 2.48 -7.52
C THR A 26 -3.68 1.11 -6.95
N LEU A 27 -2.43 0.82 -6.64
CA LEU A 27 -2.01 -0.44 -6.02
C LEU A 27 -1.76 -0.21 -4.53
N SER A 28 -2.45 -0.94 -3.65
CA SER A 28 -2.32 -0.81 -2.19
C SER A 28 -2.24 -2.16 -1.49
N ALA A 29 -1.60 -2.19 -0.32
CA ALA A 29 -1.47 -3.39 0.50
C ALA A 29 -2.82 -3.79 1.12
N LEU A 30 -3.25 -5.03 0.91
CA LEU A 30 -4.35 -5.62 1.66
C LEU A 30 -3.80 -6.22 2.96
N ASN A 31 -3.80 -5.42 4.01
CA ASN A 31 -3.34 -5.80 5.34
C ASN A 31 -4.32 -5.33 6.42
N LEU A 32 -4.00 -5.60 7.68
CA LEU A 32 -4.87 -5.23 8.80
C LEU A 32 -5.17 -3.72 8.85
N ALA A 33 -4.19 -2.86 8.54
CA ALA A 33 -4.39 -1.41 8.55
C ALA A 33 -5.37 -0.97 7.46
N PHE A 34 -5.26 -1.55 6.26
CA PHE A 34 -6.21 -1.32 5.16
C PHE A 34 -7.63 -1.76 5.55
N LEU A 35 -7.76 -2.98 6.07
CA LEU A 35 -9.07 -3.50 6.50
C LEU A 35 -9.70 -2.66 7.61
N GLY A 36 -8.89 -2.20 8.58
CA GLY A 36 -9.35 -1.29 9.64
C GLY A 36 -9.79 0.07 9.09
N GLY A 37 -9.05 0.65 8.17
CA GLY A 37 -9.42 1.92 7.50
C GLY A 37 -10.68 1.77 6.64
N TYR A 38 -10.79 0.66 5.91
CA TYR A 38 -11.99 0.34 5.14
C TYR A 38 -13.22 0.19 6.06
N ALA A 39 -13.10 -0.56 7.14
CA ALA A 39 -14.19 -0.76 8.10
C ALA A 39 -14.68 0.52 8.76
N LYS A 40 -13.79 1.51 8.93
CA LYS A 40 -14.14 2.85 9.43
C LYS A 40 -14.69 3.79 8.36
N GLY A 41 -14.75 3.39 7.09
CA GLY A 41 -15.13 4.25 5.98
C GLY A 41 -14.04 5.27 5.56
N GLU A 42 -12.83 5.16 6.14
CA GLU A 42 -11.68 6.01 5.81
C GLU A 42 -11.07 5.66 4.45
N ILE A 43 -11.18 4.39 4.05
CA ILE A 43 -10.78 3.89 2.73
C ILE A 43 -12.04 3.51 1.96
N LYS A 44 -12.23 4.09 0.79
CA LYS A 44 -13.34 3.76 -0.12
C LYS A 44 -12.81 2.99 -1.31
N ILE A 45 -13.50 1.91 -1.67
CA ILE A 45 -13.19 1.10 -2.84
C ILE A 45 -13.66 1.83 -4.11
N TYR A 46 -12.90 1.69 -5.18
CA TYR A 46 -13.21 2.19 -6.52
C TYR A 46 -12.57 1.28 -7.57
N ASP A 47 -13.01 1.37 -8.80
CA ASP A 47 -12.70 0.39 -9.85
C ASP A 47 -11.23 0.19 -10.14
N GLU A 48 -10.42 1.23 -10.06
CA GLU A 48 -9.00 1.17 -10.34
C GLU A 48 -8.15 0.84 -9.09
N LEU A 49 -8.77 0.65 -7.92
CA LEU A 49 -8.07 0.21 -6.72
C LEU A 49 -7.81 -1.29 -6.77
N ILE A 50 -6.55 -1.63 -6.79
CA ILE A 50 -6.03 -3.00 -6.82
C ILE A 50 -5.25 -3.22 -5.53
N ASN A 51 -5.43 -4.38 -4.94
CA ASN A 51 -4.72 -4.74 -3.72
C ASN A 51 -3.71 -5.85 -3.98
N TRP A 52 -2.59 -5.84 -3.26
CA TRP A 52 -1.76 -7.02 -3.12
C TRP A 52 -1.87 -7.60 -1.71
N PRO A 53 -1.80 -8.93 -1.56
CA PRO A 53 -1.93 -9.57 -0.25
C PRO A 53 -0.66 -9.33 0.58
N ASP A 54 -0.74 -8.46 1.60
CA ASP A 54 0.34 -8.18 2.54
C ASP A 54 0.00 -8.67 3.95
N GLY A 55 0.98 -9.32 4.58
CA GLY A 55 0.81 -9.85 5.92
C GLY A 55 -0.06 -11.11 5.99
N ILE A 56 -0.32 -11.57 7.22
CA ILE A 56 -1.09 -12.81 7.50
C ILE A 56 -2.59 -12.62 7.28
N PHE A 57 -3.09 -11.40 7.39
CA PHE A 57 -4.52 -11.10 7.32
C PHE A 57 -5.11 -11.30 5.91
N ALA A 58 -4.30 -11.18 4.85
CA ALA A 58 -4.75 -11.54 3.51
C ALA A 58 -5.15 -13.01 3.40
N LYS A 59 -4.44 -13.91 4.10
CA LYS A 59 -4.78 -15.35 4.17
C LYS A 59 -6.04 -15.64 4.99
N VAL A 60 -6.39 -14.77 5.94
CA VAL A 60 -7.66 -14.88 6.69
C VAL A 60 -8.85 -14.63 5.76
N LEU A 61 -8.70 -13.71 4.80
CA LEU A 61 -9.72 -13.45 3.79
C LEU A 61 -9.83 -14.59 2.77
N ASN A 62 -8.69 -15.10 2.32
CA ASN A 62 -8.63 -16.24 1.41
C ASN A 62 -7.32 -17.01 1.62
N LYS A 63 -7.46 -18.28 2.01
CA LYS A 63 -6.32 -19.19 2.28
C LYS A 63 -5.41 -19.43 1.06
N LYS A 64 -5.94 -19.23 -0.16
CA LYS A 64 -5.18 -19.42 -1.42
C LYS A 64 -4.29 -18.22 -1.78
N LEU A 65 -4.41 -17.09 -1.07
CA LEU A 65 -3.57 -15.92 -1.32
C LEU A 65 -2.16 -16.13 -0.77
N ASN A 66 -1.16 -15.95 -1.63
CA ASN A 66 0.22 -15.92 -1.23
C ASN A 66 0.61 -14.53 -0.73
N LYS A 67 1.23 -14.47 0.44
CA LYS A 67 1.74 -13.21 0.99
C LYS A 67 2.80 -12.61 0.06
N ILE A 68 2.63 -11.33 -0.28
CA ILE A 68 3.62 -10.53 -0.99
C ILE A 68 4.06 -9.40 -0.04
N PRO A 69 5.25 -9.46 0.56
CA PRO A 69 5.74 -8.37 1.40
C PRO A 69 5.90 -7.08 0.59
N GLY A 70 5.59 -5.92 1.18
CA GLY A 70 5.70 -4.64 0.47
C GLY A 70 7.10 -4.36 -0.08
N ARG A 71 8.19 -4.81 0.60
CA ARG A 71 9.55 -4.73 0.07
C ARG A 71 9.73 -5.51 -1.24
N ASP A 72 9.00 -6.61 -1.42
CA ASP A 72 9.04 -7.41 -2.64
C ASP A 72 8.35 -6.68 -3.80
N ILE A 73 7.35 -5.85 -3.52
CA ILE A 73 6.75 -4.95 -4.51
C ILE A 73 7.85 -4.04 -5.08
N VAL A 74 8.62 -3.37 -4.23
CA VAL A 74 9.70 -2.47 -4.64
C VAL A 74 10.79 -3.22 -5.41
N LYS A 75 11.19 -4.40 -4.91
CA LYS A 75 12.26 -5.20 -5.49
C LYS A 75 11.86 -5.87 -6.82
N LYS A 76 10.61 -6.26 -7.00
CA LYS A 76 10.19 -7.15 -8.11
C LYS A 76 9.35 -6.45 -9.18
N ILE A 77 8.71 -5.31 -8.88
CA ILE A 77 7.90 -4.62 -9.88
C ILE A 77 8.80 -4.16 -11.04
N LYS A 78 8.39 -4.51 -12.25
CA LYS A 78 9.07 -4.09 -13.48
C LYS A 78 8.29 -2.94 -14.11
N LEU A 79 8.93 -1.81 -14.26
CA LEU A 79 8.35 -0.67 -14.95
C LEU A 79 8.61 -0.81 -16.46
N PRO A 80 7.58 -0.71 -17.30
CA PRO A 80 7.77 -0.77 -18.74
C PRO A 80 8.52 0.47 -19.27
N ASN A 81 9.08 0.39 -20.46
CA ASN A 81 9.93 1.43 -21.03
C ASN A 81 9.19 2.77 -21.24
N ASN A 82 7.88 2.73 -21.47
CA ASN A 82 7.05 3.92 -21.63
C ASN A 82 6.85 4.73 -20.33
N ILE A 83 7.21 4.18 -19.16
CA ILE A 83 7.27 4.95 -17.92
C ILE A 83 8.60 5.69 -17.88
N SER A 84 8.55 6.99 -18.12
CA SER A 84 9.75 7.85 -18.15
C SER A 84 10.00 8.58 -16.83
N LYS A 85 8.99 8.71 -15.97
CA LYS A 85 9.04 9.48 -14.74
C LYS A 85 8.59 8.67 -13.54
N ILE A 86 9.36 8.76 -12.45
CA ILE A 86 9.02 8.19 -11.16
C ILE A 86 9.01 9.31 -10.13
N THR A 87 7.92 9.44 -9.39
CA THR A 87 7.79 10.42 -8.32
C THR A 87 7.46 9.72 -7.01
N VAL A 88 8.16 10.09 -5.95
CA VAL A 88 7.89 9.64 -4.59
C VAL A 88 7.29 10.79 -3.80
N LEU A 89 6.11 10.55 -3.22
CA LEU A 89 5.38 11.50 -2.38
C LEU A 89 5.46 11.05 -0.92
N GLY A 90 6.02 11.89 -0.06
CA GLY A 90 6.24 11.65 1.36
C GLY A 90 7.70 11.43 1.70
N ASN A 91 7.97 10.86 2.87
CA ASN A 91 9.34 10.71 3.37
C ASN A 91 10.16 9.73 2.51
N LEU A 92 11.35 10.16 2.08
CA LEU A 92 12.30 9.36 1.32
C LEU A 92 13.72 9.76 1.72
N SER A 93 14.47 8.83 2.29
CA SER A 93 15.88 9.05 2.62
C SER A 93 16.75 9.15 1.35
N LYS A 94 17.94 9.72 1.48
CA LYS A 94 18.93 9.77 0.39
C LYS A 94 19.30 8.37 -0.10
N ASN A 95 19.52 7.43 0.83
CA ASN A 95 19.86 6.04 0.50
C ASN A 95 18.71 5.34 -0.22
N SER A 96 17.47 5.46 0.27
CA SER A 96 16.28 4.94 -0.39
C SER A 96 16.09 5.54 -1.79
N LYS A 97 16.38 6.83 -1.99
CA LYS A 97 16.34 7.47 -3.30
C LYS A 97 17.37 6.87 -4.26
N ASN A 98 18.62 6.78 -3.82
CA ASN A 98 19.71 6.18 -4.62
C ASN A 98 19.39 4.74 -5.01
N TYR A 99 18.88 3.94 -4.07
CA TYR A 99 18.42 2.57 -4.33
C TYR A 99 17.36 2.51 -5.43
N LEU A 100 16.35 3.38 -5.41
CA LEU A 100 15.32 3.42 -6.44
C LEU A 100 15.88 3.85 -7.79
N GLU A 101 16.77 4.84 -7.83
CA GLU A 101 17.43 5.32 -9.06
C GLU A 101 18.28 4.20 -9.70
N GLU A 102 19.03 3.47 -8.89
CA GLU A 102 19.81 2.32 -9.33
C GLU A 102 18.89 1.18 -9.81
N ARG A 103 17.85 0.87 -9.04
CA ARG A 103 16.93 -0.24 -9.33
C ARG A 103 16.14 -0.04 -10.62
N TYR A 104 15.65 1.17 -10.87
CA TYR A 104 14.83 1.47 -12.03
C TYR A 104 15.59 2.13 -13.18
N LYS A 105 16.87 2.46 -12.99
CA LYS A 105 17.70 3.18 -13.97
C LYS A 105 17.03 4.49 -14.44
N LYS A 106 16.38 5.19 -13.53
CA LYS A 106 15.62 6.42 -13.78
C LYS A 106 15.82 7.39 -12.64
N LYS A 107 15.86 8.69 -12.95
CA LYS A 107 15.90 9.74 -11.94
C LYS A 107 14.59 9.77 -11.14
N ILE A 108 14.69 9.81 -9.82
CA ILE A 108 13.55 9.88 -8.91
C ILE A 108 13.25 11.33 -8.54
N ASN A 109 12.04 11.77 -8.87
CA ASN A 109 11.51 13.00 -8.31
C ASN A 109 11.00 12.74 -6.91
N HIS A 110 11.40 13.56 -5.95
CA HIS A 110 10.94 13.44 -4.58
C HIS A 110 10.21 14.72 -4.18
N LYS A 111 9.07 14.55 -3.53
CA LYS A 111 8.31 15.63 -2.91
C LYS A 111 7.95 15.23 -1.50
N ASP A 112 8.54 15.91 -0.53
CA ASP A 112 8.10 15.78 0.85
C ASP A 112 6.68 16.29 1.00
N LEU A 113 5.96 15.64 1.92
CA LEU A 113 4.61 16.03 2.29
C LEU A 113 4.61 16.55 3.72
N PRO A 114 3.83 17.62 4.00
CA PRO A 114 3.79 18.19 5.34
C PRO A 114 3.30 17.15 6.36
N PHE A 115 3.82 17.26 7.57
CA PHE A 115 3.32 16.48 8.70
C PHE A 115 1.90 16.95 9.05
N GLY A 116 1.01 16.01 9.34
CA GLY A 116 -0.35 16.37 9.76
C GLY A 116 -1.42 15.41 9.26
N ASN A 117 -2.66 15.85 9.35
CA ASN A 117 -3.79 15.15 8.78
C ASN A 117 -3.86 15.32 7.25
N LEU A 118 -4.74 14.56 6.60
CA LEU A 118 -4.87 14.59 5.15
C LEU A 118 -5.25 15.97 4.61
N ASP A 119 -6.09 16.72 5.34
CA ASP A 119 -6.56 18.03 4.90
C ASP A 119 -5.41 19.03 4.78
N ILE A 120 -4.44 18.99 5.71
CA ILE A 120 -3.21 19.79 5.64
C ILE A 120 -2.40 19.41 4.40
N ILE A 121 -2.27 18.12 4.12
CA ILE A 121 -1.54 17.61 2.95
C ILE A 121 -2.21 18.10 1.66
N ILE A 122 -3.54 18.02 1.59
CA ILE A 122 -4.29 18.33 0.36
C ILE A 122 -4.42 19.83 0.09
N ARG A 123 -4.59 20.67 1.12
CA ARG A 123 -4.86 22.11 0.95
C ARG A 123 -3.88 22.81 0.03
N ASN A 124 -2.60 22.51 0.13
CA ASN A 124 -1.52 23.14 -0.62
C ASN A 124 -0.87 22.23 -1.66
N PHE A 125 -1.39 20.99 -1.80
CA PHE A 125 -0.78 20.00 -2.67
C PHE A 125 -1.51 19.91 -4.00
N LYS A 126 -1.01 20.66 -4.98
CA LYS A 126 -1.44 20.54 -6.38
C LYS A 126 -0.39 19.74 -7.13
N TYR A 127 -0.78 18.58 -7.64
CA TYR A 127 0.10 17.74 -8.43
C TYR A 127 -0.60 17.25 -9.70
N LYS A 128 -0.01 17.55 -10.85
CA LYS A 128 -0.47 17.06 -12.15
C LYS A 128 0.36 15.83 -12.52
N ILE A 129 -0.30 14.69 -12.63
CA ILE A 129 0.33 13.42 -12.99
C ILE A 129 0.43 13.35 -14.51
N SER A 130 1.60 13.00 -15.04
CA SER A 130 1.79 12.79 -16.47
C SER A 130 1.41 11.34 -16.87
N LYS A 131 1.10 11.14 -18.16
CA LYS A 131 0.71 9.82 -18.70
C LYS A 131 1.76 8.74 -18.46
N ASN A 132 3.05 9.11 -18.56
CA ASN A 132 4.18 8.20 -18.45
C ASN A 132 4.87 8.25 -17.08
N GLU A 133 4.09 8.49 -16.05
CA GLU A 133 4.56 8.63 -14.67
C GLU A 133 3.98 7.55 -13.76
N VAL A 134 4.81 7.07 -12.84
CA VAL A 134 4.40 6.24 -11.70
C VAL A 134 4.68 7.02 -10.41
N ILE A 135 3.72 7.01 -9.51
CA ILE A 135 3.81 7.65 -8.20
C ILE A 135 3.90 6.59 -7.10
N PHE A 136 4.92 6.67 -6.28
CA PHE A 136 5.01 5.95 -5.01
C PHE A 136 4.59 6.88 -3.87
N ILE A 137 3.67 6.42 -3.02
CA ILE A 137 3.26 7.15 -1.81
C ILE A 137 3.81 6.41 -0.59
N THR A 138 4.59 7.14 0.24
CA THR A 138 5.25 6.59 1.44
C THR A 138 4.54 6.94 2.74
N LEU A 139 3.31 7.46 2.68
CA LEU A 139 2.50 7.74 3.86
C LEU A 139 1.99 6.45 4.52
N PRO A 140 1.67 6.47 5.81
CA PRO A 140 1.01 5.34 6.45
C PRO A 140 -0.45 5.20 5.99
N THR A 141 -0.97 3.96 5.95
CA THR A 141 -2.40 3.68 5.81
C THR A 141 -3.18 4.26 7.01
N PRO A 142 -4.36 4.92 6.82
CA PRO A 142 -5.12 5.06 5.56
C PRO A 142 -4.76 6.29 4.71
N LYS A 143 -3.83 7.15 5.17
CA LYS A 143 -3.53 8.43 4.52
C LYS A 143 -3.05 8.28 3.08
N GLN A 144 -2.25 7.24 2.78
CA GLN A 144 -1.77 6.98 1.43
C GLN A 144 -2.92 6.65 0.46
N GLU A 145 -3.88 5.84 0.88
CA GLU A 145 -5.05 5.49 0.06
C GLU A 145 -5.97 6.68 -0.15
N GLN A 146 -6.12 7.52 0.88
CA GLN A 146 -6.90 8.74 0.81
C GLN A 146 -6.25 9.77 -0.13
N LEU A 147 -4.93 9.95 -0.05
CA LEU A 147 -4.17 10.81 -0.98
C LEU A 147 -4.24 10.27 -2.41
N ALA A 148 -4.10 8.96 -2.59
CA ALA A 148 -4.23 8.33 -3.90
C ALA A 148 -5.62 8.60 -4.51
N LYS A 149 -6.68 8.47 -3.72
CA LYS A 149 -8.05 8.79 -4.15
C LYS A 149 -8.20 10.27 -4.53
N TYR A 150 -7.61 11.18 -3.77
CA TYR A 150 -7.61 12.60 -4.09
C TYR A 150 -6.87 12.87 -5.41
N LEU A 151 -5.67 12.32 -5.59
CA LEU A 151 -4.90 12.47 -6.82
C LEU A 151 -5.66 11.91 -8.04
N ARG A 152 -6.31 10.75 -7.89
CA ARG A 152 -7.18 10.18 -8.91
C ARG A 152 -8.29 11.15 -9.33
N SER A 153 -8.96 11.80 -8.38
CA SER A 153 -10.07 12.72 -8.68
C SER A 153 -9.63 14.00 -9.38
N LYS A 154 -8.34 14.32 -9.40
CA LYS A 154 -7.77 15.54 -9.97
C LYS A 154 -6.93 15.30 -11.23
N ASN A 155 -6.74 14.05 -11.63
CA ASN A 155 -5.88 13.69 -12.76
C ASN A 155 -6.54 12.64 -13.65
N ASN A 156 -6.42 12.82 -14.97
CA ASN A 156 -6.92 11.87 -15.97
C ASN A 156 -6.04 10.63 -16.09
N PHE A 157 -4.76 10.74 -15.72
CA PHE A 157 -3.80 9.64 -15.71
C PHE A 157 -3.30 9.44 -14.31
N PHE A 158 -3.26 8.19 -13.85
CA PHE A 158 -2.67 7.86 -12.56
C PHE A 158 -2.22 6.40 -12.52
N LYS A 159 -1.00 6.20 -12.08
CA LYS A 159 -0.40 4.91 -11.75
C LYS A 159 0.23 5.09 -10.39
N ILE A 160 -0.52 4.76 -9.36
CA ILE A 160 -0.17 5.07 -7.96
C ILE A 160 0.08 3.78 -7.21
N ILE A 161 1.18 3.72 -6.46
CA ILE A 161 1.56 2.59 -5.63
C ILE A 161 1.71 3.09 -4.19
N CYS A 162 0.80 2.66 -3.32
CA CYS A 162 0.75 2.99 -1.90
C CYS A 162 1.70 2.09 -1.12
N ILE A 163 2.99 2.42 -1.07
CA ILE A 163 4.05 1.52 -0.61
C ILE A 163 4.43 1.69 0.87
N GLY A 164 4.04 2.81 1.50
CA GLY A 164 4.40 3.08 2.89
C GLY A 164 5.91 3.05 3.13
N GLY A 165 6.34 2.52 4.26
CA GLY A 165 7.75 2.39 4.64
C GLY A 165 8.51 1.24 3.96
N SER A 166 7.91 0.54 2.98
CA SER A 166 8.54 -0.65 2.37
C SER A 166 9.79 -0.31 1.53
N ILE A 167 9.94 0.93 1.08
CA ILE A 167 11.14 1.40 0.38
C ILE A 167 12.34 1.36 1.33
N ASN A 168 12.19 1.83 2.58
CA ASN A 168 13.27 1.85 3.57
C ASN A 168 13.78 0.45 3.89
N ILE A 169 12.88 -0.54 3.89
CA ILE A 169 13.29 -1.95 4.08
C ILE A 169 13.99 -2.48 2.82
N ALA A 170 13.50 -2.12 1.64
CA ALA A 170 14.07 -2.59 0.38
C ALA A 170 15.47 -2.02 0.12
N SER A 171 15.72 -0.77 0.55
CA SER A 171 17.01 -0.07 0.44
C SER A 171 18.03 -0.44 1.53
N GLY A 172 17.57 -1.12 2.61
CA GLY A 172 18.42 -1.45 3.76
C GLY A 172 18.47 -0.35 4.83
N ASP A 173 17.75 0.76 4.68
CA ASP A 173 17.64 1.81 5.72
C ASP A 173 16.96 1.27 6.99
N GLU A 174 16.02 0.37 6.82
CA GLU A 174 15.40 -0.39 7.91
C GLU A 174 15.81 -1.86 7.79
N LYS A 175 16.39 -2.43 8.87
CA LYS A 175 16.87 -3.81 8.87
C LYS A 175 15.75 -4.80 8.55
N GLU A 176 16.03 -5.71 7.63
CA GLU A 176 15.14 -6.84 7.36
C GLU A 176 15.04 -7.75 8.59
N VAL A 177 13.86 -8.34 8.77
CA VAL A 177 13.64 -9.31 9.83
C VAL A 177 14.45 -10.59 9.54
N PRO A 178 15.24 -11.10 10.50
CA PRO A 178 15.95 -12.35 10.34
C PRO A 178 15.04 -13.48 9.88
N HIS A 179 15.56 -14.40 9.06
CA HIS A 179 14.73 -15.43 8.41
C HIS A 179 13.90 -16.26 9.41
N PHE A 180 14.48 -16.60 10.55
CA PHE A 180 13.83 -17.39 11.61
C PHE A 180 12.71 -16.64 12.35
N LEU A 181 12.72 -15.28 12.31
CA LEU A 181 11.69 -14.43 12.92
C LEU A 181 10.61 -13.98 11.91
N LYS A 182 10.66 -14.41 10.64
CA LYS A 182 9.67 -14.01 9.62
C LYS A 182 8.23 -14.34 10.00
N LYS A 183 8.01 -15.41 10.79
CA LYS A 183 6.67 -15.77 11.28
C LYS A 183 6.14 -14.77 12.31
N ILE A 184 7.04 -14.17 13.10
CA ILE A 184 6.76 -13.19 14.16
C ILE A 184 7.33 -11.80 13.81
N GLU A 185 7.42 -11.49 12.51
CA GLU A 185 7.96 -10.23 11.98
C GLU A 185 7.39 -9.00 12.68
N PHE A 186 6.11 -9.04 13.08
CA PHE A 186 5.49 -7.93 13.78
C PHE A 186 6.11 -7.68 15.15
N ILE A 187 6.51 -8.73 15.90
CA ILE A 187 7.16 -8.63 17.22
C ILE A 187 8.55 -8.03 17.07
N TRP A 188 9.31 -8.48 16.06
CA TRP A 188 10.63 -7.92 15.79
C TRP A 188 10.56 -6.42 15.47
N ARG A 189 9.60 -6.00 14.70
CA ARG A 189 9.40 -4.59 14.34
C ARG A 189 8.95 -3.72 15.52
N LEU A 190 8.36 -4.31 16.56
CA LEU A 190 8.04 -3.60 17.80
C LEU A 190 9.30 -3.10 18.51
N ARG A 191 10.45 -3.75 18.36
CA ARG A 191 11.70 -3.39 19.02
C ARG A 191 12.26 -2.00 18.66
N TYR A 192 11.91 -1.48 17.49
CA TYR A 192 12.47 -0.22 16.96
C TYR A 192 11.58 1.02 17.16
N ASP A 193 10.32 0.85 17.51
CA ASP A 193 9.39 1.98 17.77
C ASP A 193 8.14 1.44 18.50
N THR A 194 8.37 0.87 19.66
CA THR A 194 7.49 -0.07 20.35
C THR A 194 6.12 0.53 20.64
N PHE A 195 6.09 1.68 21.31
CA PHE A 195 4.84 2.24 21.83
C PHE A 195 3.91 2.78 20.74
N ARG A 196 4.47 3.48 19.78
CA ARG A 196 3.73 4.09 18.68
C ARG A 196 3.17 3.05 17.71
N ARG A 197 3.97 2.00 17.39
CA ARG A 197 3.55 0.88 16.54
C ARG A 197 2.53 -0.01 17.24
N LEU A 198 2.71 -0.28 18.52
CA LEU A 198 1.78 -1.08 19.34
C LEU A 198 0.42 -0.40 19.45
N ASN A 199 0.40 0.89 19.77
CA ASN A 199 -0.84 1.66 19.88
C ASN A 199 -1.59 1.72 18.52
N ARG A 200 -0.85 1.87 17.41
CA ARG A 200 -1.44 1.82 16.06
C ARG A 200 -2.01 0.44 15.75
N LEU A 201 -1.27 -0.65 16.03
CA LEU A 201 -1.75 -2.02 15.83
C LEU A 201 -2.97 -2.32 16.68
N PHE A 202 -2.93 -1.94 17.96
CA PHE A 202 -4.06 -2.12 18.89
C PHE A 202 -5.31 -1.36 18.41
N ARG A 203 -5.19 -0.09 18.08
CA ARG A 203 -6.29 0.71 17.53
C ARG A 203 -6.86 0.12 16.25
N THR A 204 -6.00 -0.37 15.37
CA THR A 204 -6.40 -1.00 14.11
C THR A 204 -7.09 -2.34 14.36
N PHE A 205 -6.57 -3.15 15.29
CA PHE A 205 -7.15 -4.41 15.70
C PHE A 205 -8.54 -4.21 16.35
N VAL A 206 -8.65 -3.28 17.30
CA VAL A 206 -9.94 -2.93 17.94
C VAL A 206 -10.95 -2.46 16.89
N SER A 207 -10.53 -1.66 15.92
CA SER A 207 -11.40 -1.20 14.83
C SER A 207 -11.84 -2.35 13.93
N TYR A 208 -10.94 -3.28 13.62
CA TYR A 208 -11.26 -4.48 12.86
C TYR A 208 -12.24 -5.39 13.62
N VAL A 209 -12.00 -5.62 14.92
CA VAL A 209 -12.88 -6.43 15.77
C VAL A 209 -14.25 -5.78 15.90
N LYS A 210 -14.32 -4.46 16.16
CA LYS A 210 -15.60 -3.72 16.19
C LYS A 210 -16.34 -3.84 14.85
N ALA A 211 -15.65 -3.68 13.74
CA ALA A 211 -16.25 -3.81 12.40
C ALA A 211 -16.73 -5.24 12.12
N THR A 212 -15.99 -6.27 12.55
CA THR A 212 -16.42 -7.67 12.42
C THR A 212 -17.56 -8.04 13.33
N TYR A 213 -17.63 -7.43 14.51
CA TYR A 213 -18.72 -7.65 15.46
C TYR A 213 -20.01 -6.92 15.05
N ILE A 214 -19.90 -5.67 14.61
CA ILE A 214 -21.05 -4.86 14.16
C ILE A 214 -21.58 -5.34 12.81
N ASN A 215 -20.70 -5.70 11.88
CA ASN A 215 -21.07 -6.28 10.61
C ASN A 215 -20.96 -7.81 10.66
N LYS A 216 -22.02 -8.51 11.10
CA LYS A 216 -22.18 -9.98 10.94
C LYS A 216 -21.85 -10.47 9.51
N GLN A 217 -21.80 -9.58 8.54
CA GLN A 217 -21.41 -9.84 7.15
C GLN A 217 -19.93 -10.23 6.96
N PHE A 218 -19.00 -9.82 7.85
CA PHE A 218 -17.63 -10.29 7.81
C PHE A 218 -17.48 -11.74 8.27
N ARG A 219 -18.42 -12.25 9.05
CA ARG A 219 -18.34 -13.55 9.68
C ARG A 219 -18.81 -14.71 8.79
N ASN A 220 -19.67 -14.45 7.80
CA ASN A 220 -20.41 -15.49 7.06
C ASN A 220 -20.05 -15.59 5.58
N LYS A 221 -18.99 -14.98 5.09
CA LYS A 221 -18.62 -15.08 3.68
C LYS A 221 -17.19 -15.55 3.52
N SER A 222 -17.04 -16.86 3.38
CA SER A 222 -15.95 -17.44 2.60
C SER A 222 -15.86 -16.68 1.28
N ALA A 223 -14.70 -16.07 1.02
CA ALA A 223 -14.44 -15.43 -0.25
C ALA A 223 -14.72 -16.44 -1.38
N LYS A 224 -15.77 -16.21 -2.16
CA LYS A 224 -15.97 -16.92 -3.42
C LYS A 224 -14.90 -16.39 -4.38
N ILE A 225 -14.04 -17.29 -4.79
CA ILE A 225 -13.09 -17.06 -5.88
C ILE A 225 -13.90 -17.30 -7.14
N ILE A 226 -14.07 -16.28 -7.96
CA ILE A 226 -14.60 -16.40 -9.32
C ILE A 226 -13.42 -16.50 -10.26
#